data_5c052e75924a6408f991063686faded5
#
_entry.id   5c052e75924a6408f991063686faded5
#
_cell.length_a   1.000
_cell.length_b   1.000
_cell.length_c   1.000
_cell.angle_alpha   90.00
_cell.angle_beta   90.00
_cell.angle_gamma   90.00
#
_symmetry.space_group_name_H-M   'P 1'
#
loop_
_entity.id
_entity.type
_entity.pdbx_description
1 polymer ?
#
loop_
_entity_poly.entity_id
_entity_poly.type
_entity_poly.pdbx_seq_one_letter_code
_entity_poly.pdbx_strand_id
1 'polypeptide(L)'
;CVLGLKDYMAKNHFKGVCLGLSGGIDSALVAAMAADAVGGENVYGISMPSMYSSDGSKDDAADLARNIGAHYDIQPIEPLFVSFQNQLELEGVAAENLQARIRGVIVMAYSNSKGLLAVATGNKSELACGYSTIYGDAVGGYAPIKDLLKTRVWEISRWRNKAAAVGMGIGGLHVVGNEQGSAGTPLPDGVMIPVNSIEKAPSAELRPGQKDSDSLPEYALLDQVLAMYIEHAHGRADLLADGFDEATVDTVMRLVDRAEWKRRQYPLGPKVTALAFGRDRRLPVTNAFRE
;
A
#
# COMPACT_ATOMS: atom_id res chain seq x y z
N CYS A 1 6.92 -11.56 -0.22
CA CYS A 1 6.89 -10.17 -0.73
C CYS A 1 8.30 -9.68 -1.05
N VAL A 2 9.23 -9.68 -0.09
CA VAL A 2 10.63 -9.21 -0.30
C VAL A 2 11.32 -9.97 -1.42
N LEU A 3 11.29 -11.32 -1.40
CA LEU A 3 11.87 -12.13 -2.47
C LEU A 3 11.25 -11.83 -3.84
N GLY A 4 9.92 -11.69 -3.90
CA GLY A 4 9.22 -11.37 -5.15
C GLY A 4 9.65 -10.02 -5.74
N LEU A 5 9.80 -9.00 -4.90
CA LEU A 5 10.28 -7.68 -5.33
C LEU A 5 11.75 -7.76 -5.80
N LYS A 6 12.62 -8.40 -5.01
CA LYS A 6 14.04 -8.59 -5.32
C LYS A 6 14.23 -9.30 -6.67
N ASP A 7 13.51 -10.39 -6.88
CA ASP A 7 13.59 -11.21 -8.09
C ASP A 7 13.05 -10.45 -9.32
N TYR A 8 11.93 -9.74 -9.16
CA TYR A 8 11.38 -8.88 -10.22
C TYR A 8 12.36 -7.79 -10.65
N MET A 9 12.98 -7.10 -9.69
CA MET A 9 13.96 -6.05 -9.98
C MET A 9 15.20 -6.61 -10.66
N ALA A 10 15.76 -7.69 -10.14
CA ALA A 10 16.96 -8.31 -10.70
C ALA A 10 16.75 -8.76 -12.15
N LYS A 11 15.63 -9.41 -12.44
CA LYS A 11 15.29 -9.92 -13.79
C LYS A 11 14.93 -8.83 -14.78
N ASN A 12 14.45 -7.69 -14.31
CA ASN A 12 14.12 -6.52 -15.16
C ASN A 12 15.20 -5.42 -15.10
N HIS A 13 16.35 -5.70 -14.46
CA HIS A 13 17.52 -4.81 -14.41
C HIS A 13 17.28 -3.44 -13.75
N PHE A 14 16.29 -3.34 -12.85
CA PHE A 14 16.09 -2.14 -12.05
C PHE A 14 17.16 -2.03 -10.96
N LYS A 15 17.76 -0.85 -10.83
CA LYS A 15 18.81 -0.58 -9.83
C LYS A 15 18.26 -0.11 -8.48
N GLY A 16 17.06 0.41 -8.45
CA GLY A 16 16.40 0.91 -7.25
C GLY A 16 14.90 1.07 -7.44
N VAL A 17 14.23 1.45 -6.37
CA VAL A 17 12.78 1.69 -6.34
C VAL A 17 12.47 3.12 -5.95
N CYS A 18 11.34 3.65 -6.42
CA CYS A 18 10.76 4.87 -5.89
C CYS A 18 9.30 4.65 -5.49
N LEU A 19 8.87 5.34 -4.44
CA LEU A 19 7.50 5.25 -3.91
C LEU A 19 7.12 6.51 -3.13
N GLY A 20 5.82 6.78 -3.06
CA GLY A 20 5.30 7.81 -2.16
C GLY A 20 5.42 7.37 -0.70
N LEU A 21 6.02 8.19 0.16
CA LEU A 21 6.04 8.03 1.61
C LEU A 21 5.01 8.98 2.23
N SER A 22 3.86 8.44 2.61
CA SER A 22 2.77 9.21 3.23
C SER A 22 2.86 9.27 4.76
N GLY A 23 3.79 8.53 5.37
CA GLY A 23 3.81 8.26 6.81
C GLY A 23 2.77 7.22 7.25
N GLY A 24 1.89 6.74 6.36
CA GLY A 24 0.95 5.66 6.64
C GLY A 24 1.60 4.28 6.59
N ILE A 25 0.96 3.31 7.25
CA ILE A 25 1.50 1.95 7.48
C ILE A 25 1.83 1.20 6.18
N ASP A 26 1.02 1.35 5.12
CA ASP A 26 1.21 0.62 3.86
C ASP A 26 2.49 1.07 3.16
N SER A 27 2.67 2.38 2.97
CA SER A 27 3.89 2.94 2.40
C SER A 27 5.12 2.63 3.25
N ALA A 28 4.96 2.63 4.58
CA ALA A 28 6.03 2.29 5.50
C ALA A 28 6.48 0.83 5.38
N LEU A 29 5.53 -0.11 5.33
CA LEU A 29 5.84 -1.52 5.14
C LEU A 29 6.49 -1.78 3.77
N VAL A 30 5.97 -1.16 2.70
CA VAL A 30 6.54 -1.32 1.35
C VAL A 30 7.96 -0.77 1.27
N ALA A 31 8.24 0.39 1.88
CA ALA A 31 9.60 0.94 1.93
C ALA A 31 10.56 0.04 2.74
N ALA A 32 10.10 -0.51 3.87
CA ALA A 32 10.87 -1.47 4.65
C ALA A 32 11.17 -2.75 3.86
N MET A 33 10.17 -3.30 3.15
CA MET A 33 10.36 -4.45 2.26
C MET A 33 11.32 -4.15 1.10
N ALA A 34 11.27 -2.94 0.55
CA ALA A 34 12.18 -2.51 -0.50
C ALA A 34 13.62 -2.43 0.02
N ALA A 35 13.83 -1.85 1.20
CA ALA A 35 15.14 -1.82 1.83
C ALA A 35 15.67 -3.23 2.12
N ASP A 36 14.83 -4.13 2.61
CA ASP A 36 15.19 -5.55 2.80
C ASP A 36 15.53 -6.26 1.47
N ALA A 37 14.92 -5.85 0.36
CA ALA A 37 15.14 -6.48 -0.94
C ALA A 37 16.43 -6.02 -1.63
N VAL A 38 16.75 -4.71 -1.58
CA VAL A 38 17.79 -4.09 -2.42
C VAL A 38 18.76 -3.18 -1.67
N GLY A 39 18.63 -3.04 -0.35
CA GLY A 39 19.38 -2.07 0.46
C GLY A 39 18.69 -0.69 0.50
N GLY A 40 18.80 0.00 1.63
CA GLY A 40 18.17 1.31 1.82
C GLY A 40 18.66 2.36 0.83
N GLU A 41 19.94 2.33 0.49
CA GLU A 41 20.60 3.23 -0.48
C GLU A 41 20.00 3.15 -1.90
N ASN A 42 19.23 2.11 -2.19
CA ASN A 42 18.54 1.93 -3.48
C ASN A 42 17.03 2.23 -3.38
N VAL A 43 16.57 2.79 -2.25
CA VAL A 43 15.16 3.19 -2.03
C VAL A 43 15.04 4.70 -2.06
N TYR A 44 14.11 5.22 -2.87
CA TYR A 44 13.82 6.64 -3.03
C TYR A 44 12.41 6.93 -2.55
N GLY A 45 12.28 7.40 -1.32
CA GLY A 45 11.04 7.81 -0.69
C GLY A 45 10.70 9.25 -1.04
N ILE A 46 9.49 9.49 -1.51
CA ILE A 46 9.01 10.82 -1.91
C ILE A 46 7.84 11.19 -0.99
N SER A 47 8.05 12.15 -0.10
CA SER A 47 6.95 12.78 0.64
C SER A 47 6.28 13.82 -0.21
N MET A 48 4.96 13.71 -0.37
CA MET A 48 4.17 14.58 -1.24
C MET A 48 3.02 15.22 -0.45
N PRO A 49 3.35 16.10 0.52
CA PRO A 49 2.34 16.68 1.37
C PRO A 49 1.39 17.60 0.61
N SER A 50 0.13 17.59 1.04
CA SER A 50 -0.89 18.59 0.70
C SER A 50 -1.16 19.47 1.91
N MET A 51 -2.07 20.42 1.75
CA MET A 51 -2.59 21.25 2.85
C MET A 51 -3.31 20.45 3.96
N TYR A 52 -3.66 19.19 3.68
CA TYR A 52 -4.35 18.30 4.61
C TYR A 52 -3.43 17.29 5.31
N SER A 53 -2.15 17.25 4.91
CA SER A 53 -1.17 16.32 5.47
C SER A 53 -0.75 16.76 6.87
N SER A 54 -0.94 15.88 7.86
CA SER A 54 -0.55 16.15 9.24
C SER A 54 0.97 16.24 9.41
N ASP A 55 1.43 17.01 10.39
CA ASP A 55 2.86 17.10 10.69
C ASP A 55 3.39 15.74 11.17
N GLY A 56 2.63 15.00 11.98
CA GLY A 56 3.00 13.65 12.40
C GLY A 56 3.22 12.68 11.22
N SER A 57 2.43 12.81 10.13
CA SER A 57 2.65 11.98 8.93
C SER A 57 3.95 12.34 8.19
N LYS A 58 4.32 13.62 8.17
CA LYS A 58 5.59 14.07 7.57
C LYS A 58 6.78 13.58 8.39
N ASP A 59 6.70 13.69 9.73
CA ASP A 59 7.74 13.24 10.64
C ASP A 59 7.92 11.71 10.55
N ASP A 60 6.84 10.94 10.56
CA ASP A 60 6.87 9.48 10.39
C ASP A 60 7.54 9.06 9.07
N ALA A 61 7.26 9.78 7.97
CA ALA A 61 7.87 9.48 6.68
C ALA A 61 9.38 9.77 6.68
N ALA A 62 9.81 10.87 7.30
CA ALA A 62 11.21 11.24 7.44
C ALA A 62 11.97 10.26 8.34
N ASP A 63 11.36 9.88 9.48
CA ASP A 63 11.95 8.93 10.42
C ASP A 63 12.11 7.54 9.80
N LEU A 64 11.09 7.07 9.06
CA LEU A 64 11.18 5.83 8.31
C LEU A 64 12.35 5.85 7.33
N ALA A 65 12.45 6.91 6.50
CA ALA A 65 13.51 7.02 5.51
C ALA A 65 14.90 6.99 6.16
N ARG A 66 15.06 7.72 7.27
CA ARG A 66 16.30 7.70 8.08
C ARG A 66 16.59 6.30 8.62
N ASN A 67 15.60 5.63 9.21
CA ASN A 67 15.77 4.31 9.82
C ASN A 67 16.23 3.26 8.81
N ILE A 68 15.68 3.29 7.59
CA ILE A 68 16.04 2.32 6.54
C ILE A 68 17.20 2.77 5.65
N GLY A 69 17.77 3.96 5.88
CA GLY A 69 18.87 4.51 5.08
C GLY A 69 18.45 4.87 3.63
N ALA A 70 17.19 5.23 3.42
CA ALA A 70 16.66 5.59 2.11
C ALA A 70 16.94 7.05 1.75
N HIS A 71 16.98 7.32 0.43
CA HIS A 71 16.87 8.70 -0.06
C HIS A 71 15.47 9.25 0.28
N TYR A 72 15.41 10.51 0.69
CA TYR A 72 14.16 11.15 1.07
C TYR A 72 14.05 12.54 0.43
N ASP A 73 13.04 12.71 -0.40
CA ASP A 73 12.73 13.97 -1.06
C ASP A 73 11.34 14.46 -0.67
N ILE A 74 11.17 15.78 -0.53
CA ILE A 74 9.88 16.40 -0.24
C ILE A 74 9.41 17.16 -1.48
N GLN A 75 8.24 16.79 -2.00
CA GLN A 75 7.60 17.36 -3.19
C GLN A 75 6.17 17.78 -2.87
N PRO A 76 5.95 19.00 -2.31
CA PRO A 76 4.60 19.47 -2.00
C PRO A 76 3.73 19.51 -3.26
N ILE A 77 2.50 18.99 -3.17
CA ILE A 77 1.61 18.95 -4.32
C ILE A 77 0.77 20.23 -4.48
N GLU A 78 0.74 21.08 -3.45
CA GLU A 78 -0.14 22.26 -3.41
C GLU A 78 -0.01 23.19 -4.62
N PRO A 79 1.19 23.57 -5.11
CA PRO A 79 1.30 24.44 -6.28
C PRO A 79 0.67 23.84 -7.54
N LEU A 80 0.84 22.53 -7.75
CA LEU A 80 0.24 21.81 -8.88
C LEU A 80 -1.26 21.68 -8.69
N PHE A 81 -1.70 21.33 -7.48
CA PHE A 81 -3.12 21.21 -7.16
C PHE A 81 -3.88 22.52 -7.39
N VAL A 82 -3.35 23.64 -6.88
CA VAL A 82 -3.95 24.98 -7.07
C VAL A 82 -4.03 25.35 -8.55
N SER A 83 -2.97 25.06 -9.33
CA SER A 83 -2.97 25.34 -10.77
C SER A 83 -4.08 24.59 -11.51
N PHE A 84 -4.23 23.29 -11.24
CA PHE A 84 -5.31 22.49 -11.84
C PHE A 84 -6.70 22.94 -11.33
N GLN A 85 -6.82 23.25 -10.03
CA GLN A 85 -8.06 23.65 -9.40
C GLN A 85 -8.60 24.94 -10.02
N ASN A 86 -7.73 25.93 -10.24
CA ASN A 86 -8.09 27.19 -10.88
C ASN A 86 -8.58 27.02 -12.33
N GLN A 87 -8.12 25.96 -13.01
CA GLN A 87 -8.49 25.71 -14.40
C GLN A 87 -9.72 24.82 -14.54
N LEU A 88 -9.90 23.84 -13.63
CA LEU A 88 -10.90 22.77 -13.78
C LEU A 88 -12.08 22.90 -12.82
N GLU A 89 -12.00 23.78 -11.80
CA GLU A 89 -13.05 24.06 -10.80
C GLU A 89 -13.63 22.78 -10.17
N LEU A 90 -12.74 21.85 -9.72
CA LEU A 90 -13.13 20.54 -9.20
C LEU A 90 -13.54 20.61 -7.74
N GLU A 91 -14.56 19.81 -7.36
CA GLU A 91 -15.04 19.69 -5.99
C GLU A 91 -15.18 18.23 -5.54
N GLY A 92 -15.24 17.99 -4.22
CA GLY A 92 -15.48 16.69 -3.62
C GLY A 92 -14.48 15.61 -4.09
N VAL A 93 -15.00 14.45 -4.44
CA VAL A 93 -14.18 13.29 -4.87
C VAL A 93 -13.31 13.60 -6.09
N ALA A 94 -13.74 14.51 -6.98
CA ALA A 94 -12.93 14.88 -8.14
C ALA A 94 -11.65 15.62 -7.71
N ALA A 95 -11.74 16.51 -6.73
CA ALA A 95 -10.60 17.21 -6.14
C ALA A 95 -9.70 16.25 -5.33
N GLU A 96 -10.28 15.32 -4.55
CA GLU A 96 -9.53 14.28 -3.85
C GLU A 96 -8.72 13.41 -4.85
N ASN A 97 -9.38 12.94 -5.92
CA ASN A 97 -8.74 12.15 -6.96
C ASN A 97 -7.65 12.92 -7.73
N LEU A 98 -7.79 14.24 -7.89
CA LEU A 98 -6.74 15.06 -8.49
C LEU A 98 -5.47 15.04 -7.64
N GLN A 99 -5.59 15.19 -6.32
CA GLN A 99 -4.41 15.11 -5.43
C GLN A 99 -3.68 13.77 -5.57
N ALA A 100 -4.42 12.66 -5.58
CA ALA A 100 -3.83 11.33 -5.76
C ALA A 100 -3.12 11.21 -7.11
N ARG A 101 -3.72 11.72 -8.21
CA ARG A 101 -3.11 11.69 -9.55
C ARG A 101 -1.90 12.57 -9.68
N ILE A 102 -1.84 13.74 -9.06
CA ILE A 102 -0.64 14.57 -9.01
C ILE A 102 0.51 13.79 -8.35
N ARG A 103 0.25 13.10 -7.24
CA ARG A 103 1.24 12.21 -6.59
C ARG A 103 1.70 11.11 -7.54
N GLY A 104 0.78 10.50 -8.26
CA GLY A 104 1.11 9.48 -9.28
C GLY A 104 2.03 10.02 -10.37
N VAL A 105 1.78 11.23 -10.88
CA VAL A 105 2.64 11.89 -11.87
C VAL A 105 4.04 12.13 -11.31
N ILE A 106 4.16 12.62 -10.07
CA ILE A 106 5.46 12.87 -9.43
C ILE A 106 6.24 11.55 -9.29
N VAL A 107 5.62 10.48 -8.78
CA VAL A 107 6.27 9.16 -8.64
C VAL A 107 6.78 8.65 -10.00
N MET A 108 5.97 8.76 -11.06
CA MET A 108 6.37 8.34 -12.40
C MET A 108 7.47 9.23 -13.00
N ALA A 109 7.47 10.52 -12.70
CA ALA A 109 8.56 11.41 -13.11
C ALA A 109 9.90 11.00 -12.46
N TYR A 110 9.89 10.63 -11.16
CA TYR A 110 11.08 10.06 -10.50
C TYR A 110 11.51 8.74 -11.13
N SER A 111 10.56 7.82 -11.36
CA SER A 111 10.82 6.56 -12.03
C SER A 111 11.55 6.77 -13.36
N ASN A 112 11.03 7.63 -14.21
CA ASN A 112 11.57 7.88 -15.54
C ASN A 112 12.92 8.62 -15.49
N SER A 113 13.04 9.64 -14.65
CA SER A 113 14.26 10.47 -14.60
C SER A 113 15.46 9.76 -13.99
N LYS A 114 15.22 8.82 -13.07
CA LYS A 114 16.28 8.09 -12.35
C LYS A 114 16.40 6.61 -12.76
N GLY A 115 15.55 6.11 -13.65
CA GLY A 115 15.54 4.69 -14.07
C GLY A 115 15.15 3.72 -12.94
N LEU A 116 14.23 4.14 -12.07
CA LEU A 116 13.80 3.39 -10.91
C LEU A 116 12.47 2.64 -11.17
N LEU A 117 12.25 1.54 -10.46
CA LEU A 117 10.95 0.89 -10.42
C LEU A 117 9.99 1.69 -9.52
N ALA A 118 8.93 2.25 -10.07
CA ALA A 118 7.84 2.81 -9.27
C ALA A 118 7.05 1.66 -8.61
N VAL A 119 6.83 1.76 -7.29
CA VAL A 119 6.17 0.72 -6.49
C VAL A 119 4.90 1.27 -5.87
N ALA A 120 3.76 0.61 -6.17
CA ALA A 120 2.47 0.93 -5.55
C ALA A 120 2.37 0.32 -4.15
N THR A 121 1.69 1.02 -3.24
CA THR A 121 1.64 0.69 -1.83
C THR A 121 0.29 0.15 -1.35
N GLY A 122 -0.70 0.01 -2.24
CA GLY A 122 -2.03 -0.48 -1.88
C GLY A 122 -2.05 -1.96 -1.51
N ASN A 123 -2.87 -2.30 -0.53
CA ASN A 123 -3.05 -3.63 0.03
C ASN A 123 -4.28 -4.35 -0.56
N LYS A 124 -4.50 -5.63 -0.18
CA LYS A 124 -5.59 -6.46 -0.70
C LYS A 124 -6.98 -5.93 -0.31
N SER A 125 -7.13 -5.39 0.90
CA SER A 125 -8.42 -4.87 1.38
C SER A 125 -8.87 -3.65 0.60
N GLU A 126 -7.95 -2.70 0.35
CA GLU A 126 -8.18 -1.54 -0.50
C GLU A 126 -8.48 -1.96 -1.94
N LEU A 127 -7.70 -2.90 -2.48
CA LEU A 127 -7.88 -3.42 -3.83
C LEU A 127 -9.21 -4.17 -3.98
N ALA A 128 -9.63 -4.91 -2.94
CA ALA A 128 -10.92 -5.59 -2.92
C ALA A 128 -12.08 -4.60 -3.03
N CYS A 129 -12.10 -3.58 -2.19
CA CYS A 129 -13.16 -2.59 -2.13
C CYS A 129 -13.07 -1.52 -3.24
N GLY A 130 -11.96 -1.48 -3.98
CA GLY A 130 -11.68 -0.41 -4.95
C GLY A 130 -11.40 0.93 -4.28
N TYR A 131 -10.92 0.91 -3.03
CA TYR A 131 -10.53 2.09 -2.27
C TYR A 131 -9.15 2.57 -2.72
N SER A 132 -9.09 3.03 -3.96
CA SER A 132 -7.89 3.55 -4.62
C SER A 132 -8.29 4.46 -5.78
N THR A 133 -7.40 5.36 -6.16
CA THR A 133 -7.55 6.24 -7.32
C THR A 133 -6.72 5.71 -8.48
N ILE A 134 -7.38 5.39 -9.59
CA ILE A 134 -6.70 4.99 -10.83
C ILE A 134 -5.79 6.12 -11.30
N TYR A 135 -4.57 5.75 -11.71
CA TYR A 135 -3.51 6.67 -12.14
C TYR A 135 -3.03 7.61 -11.02
N GLY A 136 -3.42 7.31 -9.75
CA GLY A 136 -2.99 8.02 -8.56
C GLY A 136 -2.16 7.10 -7.66
N ASP A 137 -2.69 6.73 -6.49
CA ASP A 137 -2.06 5.83 -5.52
C ASP A 137 -1.87 4.39 -6.06
N ALA A 138 -2.66 4.01 -7.07
CA ALA A 138 -2.51 2.72 -7.78
C ALA A 138 -1.40 2.70 -8.83
N VAL A 139 -0.66 3.81 -9.01
CA VAL A 139 0.38 3.89 -10.05
C VAL A 139 1.64 3.14 -9.66
N GLY A 140 2.26 2.47 -10.63
CA GLY A 140 3.53 1.77 -10.46
C GLY A 140 3.69 0.58 -11.40
N GLY A 141 4.89 -0.03 -11.37
CA GLY A 141 5.19 -1.26 -12.12
C GLY A 141 5.07 -2.53 -11.28
N TYR A 142 5.07 -2.39 -9.94
CA TYR A 142 4.97 -3.52 -9.01
C TYR A 142 4.27 -3.10 -7.70
N ALA A 143 3.52 -4.02 -7.09
CA ALA A 143 2.77 -3.80 -5.86
C ALA A 143 3.04 -4.94 -4.86
N PRO A 144 4.02 -4.80 -3.96
CA PRO A 144 4.51 -5.89 -3.09
C PRO A 144 3.46 -6.44 -2.14
N ILE A 145 2.55 -5.61 -1.65
CA ILE A 145 1.56 -5.96 -0.62
C ILE A 145 0.13 -6.09 -1.16
N LYS A 146 -0.06 -6.07 -2.49
CA LYS A 146 -1.41 -6.13 -3.10
C LYS A 146 -2.23 -7.37 -2.74
N ASP A 147 -1.60 -8.42 -2.25
CA ASP A 147 -2.26 -9.67 -1.82
C ASP A 147 -2.19 -9.89 -0.30
N LEU A 148 -1.89 -8.83 0.47
CA LEU A 148 -1.96 -8.80 1.94
C LEU A 148 -3.17 -8.01 2.40
N LEU A 149 -4.03 -8.61 3.22
CA LEU A 149 -5.10 -7.90 3.92
C LEU A 149 -4.51 -6.84 4.87
N LYS A 150 -5.26 -5.78 5.14
CA LYS A 150 -4.80 -4.66 5.99
C LYS A 150 -4.38 -5.12 7.39
N THR A 151 -5.10 -6.06 7.98
CA THR A 151 -4.75 -6.65 9.28
C THR A 151 -3.39 -7.35 9.23
N ARG A 152 -3.06 -8.02 8.12
CA ARG A 152 -1.75 -8.63 7.89
C ARG A 152 -0.64 -7.60 7.70
N VAL A 153 -0.95 -6.45 7.10
CA VAL A 153 0.01 -5.34 6.99
C VAL A 153 0.46 -4.88 8.38
N TRP A 154 -0.47 -4.70 9.33
CA TRP A 154 -0.14 -4.37 10.72
C TRP A 154 0.66 -5.45 11.44
N GLU A 155 0.25 -6.72 11.28
CA GLU A 155 0.94 -7.86 11.90
C GLU A 155 2.39 -7.96 11.43
N ILE A 156 2.62 -7.87 10.11
CA ILE A 156 3.96 -7.95 9.51
C ILE A 156 4.81 -6.75 9.94
N SER A 157 4.25 -5.55 10.00
CA SER A 157 4.97 -4.36 10.46
C SER A 157 5.43 -4.48 11.92
N ARG A 158 4.54 -4.93 12.81
CA ARG A 158 4.91 -5.21 14.20
C ARG A 158 5.95 -6.32 14.32
N TRP A 159 5.78 -7.38 13.53
CA TRP A 159 6.76 -8.47 13.48
C TRP A 159 8.13 -7.97 13.00
N ARG A 160 8.17 -7.14 11.95
CA ARG A 160 9.44 -6.62 11.42
C ARG A 160 10.17 -5.75 12.44
N ASN A 161 9.46 -4.93 13.22
CA ASN A 161 10.05 -4.17 14.31
C ASN A 161 10.55 -5.07 15.44
N LYS A 162 9.81 -6.14 15.83
CA LYS A 162 10.30 -7.12 16.79
C LYS A 162 11.58 -7.81 16.31
N ALA A 163 11.65 -8.16 15.02
CA ALA A 163 12.84 -8.74 14.42
C ALA A 163 14.03 -7.76 14.43
N ALA A 164 13.77 -6.49 14.15
CA ALA A 164 14.77 -5.42 14.23
C ALA A 164 15.33 -5.26 15.66
N ALA A 165 14.47 -5.26 16.66
CA ALA A 165 14.85 -5.13 18.08
C ALA A 165 15.75 -6.27 18.58
N VAL A 166 15.71 -7.46 17.94
CA VAL A 166 16.62 -8.59 18.25
C VAL A 166 17.81 -8.68 17.29
N GLY A 167 18.11 -7.60 16.57
CA GLY A 167 19.31 -7.46 15.76
C GLY A 167 19.16 -7.89 14.28
N MET A 168 17.94 -8.14 13.79
CA MET A 168 17.72 -8.38 12.37
C MET A 168 17.74 -7.05 11.59
N GLY A 169 18.89 -6.68 11.05
CA GLY A 169 19.08 -5.48 10.24
C GLY A 169 18.42 -5.55 8.86
N ILE A 170 18.66 -4.52 8.04
CA ILE A 170 18.19 -4.45 6.66
C ILE A 170 18.84 -5.56 5.84
N GLY A 171 18.05 -6.28 5.05
CA GLY A 171 18.50 -7.42 4.25
C GLY A 171 18.83 -8.68 5.06
N GLY A 172 18.66 -8.65 6.39
CA GLY A 172 18.91 -9.79 7.27
C GLY A 172 17.81 -10.85 7.28
N LEU A 173 16.72 -10.65 6.51
CA LEU A 173 15.66 -11.64 6.40
C LEU A 173 16.20 -12.95 5.81
N HIS A 174 16.00 -14.06 6.53
CA HIS A 174 16.30 -15.38 6.02
C HIS A 174 15.38 -15.71 4.84
N VAL A 175 15.92 -15.69 3.65
CA VAL A 175 15.26 -16.30 2.49
C VAL A 175 15.49 -17.80 2.57
N VAL A 176 14.43 -18.59 2.44
CA VAL A 176 14.50 -20.07 2.44
C VAL A 176 15.62 -20.55 1.51
N GLY A 177 16.58 -21.28 2.06
CA GLY A 177 17.77 -21.77 1.35
C GLY A 177 19.08 -21.02 1.64
N ASN A 178 19.05 -19.95 2.44
CA ASN A 178 20.27 -19.31 2.94
C ASN A 178 20.38 -19.53 4.46
N GLU A 179 20.94 -20.67 4.85
CA GLU A 179 21.10 -21.07 6.27
C GLU A 179 22.12 -20.21 7.04
N GLN A 180 22.88 -19.38 6.35
CA GLN A 180 23.82 -18.43 6.93
C GLN A 180 23.25 -17.00 6.83
N GLY A 181 22.14 -16.74 7.52
CA GLY A 181 21.59 -15.38 7.58
C GLY A 181 22.66 -14.39 8.04
N SER A 182 22.98 -13.41 7.22
CA SER A 182 23.76 -12.25 7.68
C SER A 182 22.90 -11.47 8.65
N ALA A 183 23.50 -10.82 9.66
CA ALA A 183 22.78 -9.92 10.55
C ALA A 183 22.12 -8.74 9.80
N GLY A 184 22.45 -8.55 8.52
CA GLY A 184 22.04 -7.41 7.69
C GLY A 184 22.71 -6.11 8.13
N THR A 185 22.33 -5.00 7.49
CA THR A 185 22.79 -3.66 7.90
C THR A 185 22.05 -3.26 9.18
N PRO A 186 22.76 -2.97 10.31
CA PRO A 186 22.13 -2.58 11.56
C PRO A 186 21.22 -1.36 11.42
N LEU A 187 20.12 -1.36 12.16
CA LEU A 187 19.23 -0.21 12.26
C LEU A 187 19.71 0.70 13.39
N PRO A 188 19.76 2.04 13.19
CA PRO A 188 20.32 2.97 14.16
C PRO A 188 19.72 2.83 15.57
N ASP A 189 18.40 2.71 15.65
CA ASP A 189 17.67 2.66 16.92
C ASP A 189 16.96 1.31 17.15
N GLY A 190 17.30 0.27 16.38
CA GLY A 190 16.64 -1.03 16.45
C GLY A 190 15.15 -1.02 16.04
N VAL A 191 14.68 0.07 15.46
CA VAL A 191 13.29 0.25 14.97
C VAL A 191 13.33 0.53 13.49
N MET A 192 12.59 -0.23 12.70
CA MET A 192 12.51 -0.03 11.26
C MET A 192 11.35 0.90 10.89
N ILE A 193 10.14 0.56 11.31
CA ILE A 193 8.92 1.30 11.00
C ILE A 193 8.53 2.14 12.22
N PRO A 194 8.32 3.46 12.07
CA PRO A 194 7.88 4.30 13.19
C PRO A 194 6.61 3.74 13.86
N VAL A 195 6.60 3.71 15.19
CA VAL A 195 5.48 3.16 15.98
C VAL A 195 4.17 3.90 15.65
N ASN A 196 4.25 5.23 15.52
CA ASN A 196 3.08 6.04 15.17
C ASN A 196 2.48 5.66 13.80
N SER A 197 3.29 5.29 12.80
CA SER A 197 2.79 4.77 11.52
C SER A 197 1.98 3.49 11.68
N ILE A 198 2.29 2.67 12.70
CA ILE A 198 1.59 1.41 12.97
C ILE A 198 0.29 1.64 13.77
N GLU A 199 0.27 2.62 14.67
CA GLU A 199 -0.79 2.82 15.66
C GLU A 199 -1.85 3.84 15.24
N LYS A 200 -1.49 4.81 14.39
CA LYS A 200 -2.45 5.81 13.93
C LYS A 200 -3.55 5.23 13.06
N ALA A 201 -4.74 5.82 13.14
CA ALA A 201 -5.86 5.43 12.32
C ALA A 201 -5.55 5.61 10.81
N PRO A 202 -5.90 4.66 9.94
CA PRO A 202 -5.71 4.77 8.51
C PRO A 202 -6.48 5.93 7.92
N SER A 203 -5.81 6.70 7.04
CA SER A 203 -6.41 7.82 6.32
C SER A 203 -5.64 8.12 5.05
N ALA A 204 -6.35 8.47 3.99
CA ALA A 204 -5.76 8.96 2.75
C ALA A 204 -5.33 10.44 2.83
N GLU A 205 -5.72 11.19 3.87
CA GLU A 205 -5.42 12.61 4.10
C GLU A 205 -5.70 13.52 2.87
N LEU A 206 -6.81 13.27 2.16
CA LEU A 206 -7.23 14.04 0.99
C LEU A 206 -8.22 15.17 1.31
N ARG A 207 -8.79 15.15 2.52
CA ARG A 207 -9.71 16.17 3.07
C ARG A 207 -9.52 16.27 4.59
N PRO A 208 -9.99 17.36 5.22
CA PRO A 208 -9.86 17.55 6.67
C PRO A 208 -10.50 16.41 7.46
N GLY A 209 -9.75 15.85 8.42
CA GLY A 209 -10.25 14.83 9.37
C GLY A 209 -10.67 13.50 8.76
N GLN A 210 -10.31 13.22 7.51
CA GLN A 210 -10.67 11.98 6.80
C GLN A 210 -10.15 10.75 7.55
N LYS A 211 -10.99 9.70 7.58
CA LYS A 211 -10.63 8.34 8.01
C LYS A 211 -11.16 7.33 7.00
N ASP A 212 -10.47 6.21 6.85
CA ASP A 212 -10.93 5.13 5.96
C ASP A 212 -12.28 4.57 6.42
N SER A 213 -12.54 4.56 7.74
CA SER A 213 -13.83 4.17 8.34
C SER A 213 -15.01 5.07 7.95
N ASP A 214 -14.77 6.23 7.34
CA ASP A 214 -15.87 7.06 6.76
C ASP A 214 -16.53 6.36 5.56
N SER A 215 -15.82 5.43 4.91
CA SER A 215 -16.25 4.80 3.65
C SER A 215 -16.21 3.28 3.67
N LEU A 216 -15.48 2.68 4.59
CA LEU A 216 -15.27 1.23 4.73
C LEU A 216 -15.70 0.78 6.13
N PRO A 217 -16.16 -0.47 6.30
CA PRO A 217 -16.22 -1.09 7.62
C PRO A 217 -14.84 -1.09 8.30
N GLU A 218 -14.80 -1.18 9.62
CA GLU A 218 -13.56 -1.34 10.36
C GLU A 218 -12.74 -2.52 9.80
N TYR A 219 -11.45 -2.32 9.57
CA TYR A 219 -10.61 -3.29 8.87
C TYR A 219 -10.58 -4.67 9.53
N ALA A 220 -10.72 -4.75 10.85
CA ALA A 220 -10.77 -6.03 11.55
C ALA A 220 -11.98 -6.87 11.13
N LEU A 221 -13.14 -6.25 10.90
CA LEU A 221 -14.34 -6.91 10.40
C LEU A 221 -14.30 -7.07 8.89
N LEU A 222 -13.91 -6.03 8.16
CA LEU A 222 -13.79 -6.05 6.70
C LEU A 222 -12.93 -7.22 6.23
N ASP A 223 -11.74 -7.39 6.81
CA ASP A 223 -10.79 -8.41 6.40
C ASP A 223 -11.29 -9.84 6.69
N GLN A 224 -12.08 -10.04 7.76
CA GLN A 224 -12.72 -11.33 8.02
C GLN A 224 -13.72 -11.66 6.91
N VAL A 225 -14.60 -10.73 6.57
CA VAL A 225 -15.57 -10.93 5.47
C VAL A 225 -14.85 -11.14 4.13
N LEU A 226 -13.81 -10.35 3.85
CA LEU A 226 -13.02 -10.50 2.62
C LEU A 226 -12.32 -11.85 2.53
N ALA A 227 -11.75 -12.36 3.63
CA ALA A 227 -11.12 -13.68 3.66
C ALA A 227 -12.13 -14.77 3.32
N MET A 228 -13.30 -14.78 3.96
CA MET A 228 -14.34 -15.76 3.69
C MET A 228 -14.91 -15.64 2.27
N TYR A 229 -15.23 -14.44 1.82
CA TYR A 229 -15.79 -14.20 0.48
C TYR A 229 -14.80 -14.49 -0.64
N ILE A 230 -13.52 -14.07 -0.48
CA ILE A 230 -12.54 -14.15 -1.56
C ILE A 230 -11.74 -15.47 -1.50
N GLU A 231 -11.16 -15.82 -0.34
CA GLU A 231 -10.23 -16.94 -0.24
C GLU A 231 -10.94 -18.28 -0.02
N HIS A 232 -12.08 -18.26 0.69
CA HIS A 232 -12.90 -19.45 0.92
C HIS A 232 -14.08 -19.56 -0.04
N ALA A 233 -14.31 -18.56 -0.90
CA ALA A 233 -15.38 -18.51 -1.89
C ALA A 233 -16.80 -18.68 -1.30
N HIS A 234 -17.02 -18.17 -0.06
CA HIS A 234 -18.34 -18.16 0.57
C HIS A 234 -19.26 -17.19 -0.20
N GLY A 235 -20.50 -17.63 -0.47
CA GLY A 235 -21.57 -16.78 -0.98
C GLY A 235 -22.24 -16.00 0.16
N ARG A 236 -23.23 -15.15 -0.19
CA ARG A 236 -23.98 -14.36 0.78
C ARG A 236 -24.60 -15.21 1.90
N ALA A 237 -25.23 -16.32 1.53
CA ALA A 237 -25.87 -17.21 2.50
C ALA A 237 -24.87 -17.83 3.49
N ASP A 238 -23.68 -18.19 3.01
CA ASP A 238 -22.63 -18.75 3.86
C ASP A 238 -22.11 -17.70 4.84
N LEU A 239 -21.87 -16.47 4.38
CA LEU A 239 -21.41 -15.35 5.23
C LEU A 239 -22.42 -15.01 6.34
N LEU A 240 -23.72 -15.04 6.03
CA LEU A 240 -24.76 -14.85 7.04
C LEU A 240 -24.80 -16.03 8.04
N ALA A 241 -24.60 -17.26 7.57
CA ALA A 241 -24.51 -18.45 8.42
C ALA A 241 -23.25 -18.43 9.31
N ASP A 242 -22.15 -17.83 8.85
CA ASP A 242 -20.93 -17.59 9.62
C ASP A 242 -21.11 -16.52 10.72
N GLY A 243 -22.26 -15.84 10.74
CA GLY A 243 -22.64 -14.88 11.78
C GLY A 243 -22.31 -13.41 11.49
N PHE A 244 -21.92 -13.08 10.26
CA PHE A 244 -21.75 -11.68 9.84
C PHE A 244 -23.12 -11.00 9.68
N ASP A 245 -23.18 -9.71 10.04
CA ASP A 245 -24.43 -8.95 9.86
C ASP A 245 -24.70 -8.65 8.38
N GLU A 246 -25.99 -8.64 8.03
CA GLU A 246 -26.47 -8.52 6.65
C GLU A 246 -26.00 -7.22 5.97
N ALA A 247 -26.03 -6.10 6.67
CA ALA A 247 -25.66 -4.80 6.11
C ALA A 247 -24.15 -4.74 5.77
N THR A 248 -23.31 -5.33 6.61
CA THR A 248 -21.87 -5.46 6.36
C THR A 248 -21.61 -6.37 5.17
N VAL A 249 -22.24 -7.56 5.12
CA VAL A 249 -22.08 -8.51 4.00
C VAL A 249 -22.45 -7.85 2.68
N ASP A 250 -23.65 -7.26 2.58
CA ASP A 250 -24.14 -6.61 1.37
C ASP A 250 -23.24 -5.44 0.94
N THR A 251 -22.74 -4.69 1.90
CA THR A 251 -21.81 -3.57 1.61
C THR A 251 -20.49 -4.07 1.05
N VAL A 252 -19.87 -5.06 1.70
CA VAL A 252 -18.56 -5.59 1.27
C VAL A 252 -18.66 -6.26 -0.10
N MET A 253 -19.66 -7.16 -0.30
CA MET A 253 -19.86 -7.82 -1.59
C MET A 253 -20.07 -6.81 -2.72
N ARG A 254 -20.92 -5.80 -2.51
CA ARG A 254 -21.17 -4.73 -3.48
C ARG A 254 -19.89 -3.95 -3.83
N LEU A 255 -19.06 -3.62 -2.84
CA LEU A 255 -17.78 -2.93 -3.07
C LEU A 255 -16.83 -3.80 -3.91
N VAL A 256 -16.68 -5.07 -3.55
CA VAL A 256 -15.82 -6.03 -4.26
C VAL A 256 -16.26 -6.21 -5.71
N ASP A 257 -17.55 -6.41 -5.95
CA ASP A 257 -18.08 -6.66 -7.29
C ASP A 257 -17.93 -5.45 -8.22
N ARG A 258 -18.09 -4.24 -7.67
CA ARG A 258 -17.96 -3.01 -8.43
C ARG A 258 -16.52 -2.60 -8.73
N ALA A 259 -15.55 -3.16 -8.03
CA ALA A 259 -14.15 -2.73 -8.11
C ALA A 259 -13.32 -3.46 -9.18
N GLU A 260 -13.88 -4.47 -9.88
CA GLU A 260 -13.10 -5.29 -10.82
C GLU A 260 -12.41 -4.46 -11.92
N TRP A 261 -13.05 -3.44 -12.45
CA TRP A 261 -12.47 -2.58 -13.47
C TRP A 261 -11.23 -1.82 -12.98
N LYS A 262 -11.16 -1.45 -11.68
CA LYS A 262 -9.97 -0.86 -11.05
C LYS A 262 -8.87 -1.91 -10.90
N ARG A 263 -9.22 -3.10 -10.43
CA ARG A 263 -8.27 -4.21 -10.24
C ARG A 263 -7.58 -4.63 -11.54
N ARG A 264 -8.26 -4.49 -12.70
CA ARG A 264 -7.67 -4.79 -14.02
C ARG A 264 -6.56 -3.84 -14.43
N GLN A 265 -6.47 -2.70 -13.82
CA GLN A 265 -5.47 -1.67 -14.11
C GLN A 265 -4.40 -1.56 -13.00
N TYR A 266 -4.44 -2.47 -12.04
CA TYR A 266 -3.51 -2.46 -10.91
C TYR A 266 -2.18 -3.13 -11.27
N PRO A 267 -1.02 -2.66 -10.72
CA PRO A 267 0.29 -3.26 -10.97
C PRO A 267 0.37 -4.74 -10.62
N LEU A 268 1.35 -5.42 -11.21
CA LEU A 268 1.71 -6.79 -10.84
C LEU A 268 2.17 -6.86 -9.39
N GLY A 269 2.09 -8.05 -8.79
CA GLY A 269 2.56 -8.30 -7.44
C GLY A 269 2.61 -9.79 -7.11
N PRO A 270 3.22 -10.16 -5.98
CA PRO A 270 3.32 -11.56 -5.58
C PRO A 270 1.95 -12.10 -5.16
N LYS A 271 1.74 -13.40 -5.37
CA LYS A 271 0.63 -14.14 -4.77
C LYS A 271 1.15 -14.75 -3.46
N VAL A 272 0.49 -14.41 -2.35
CA VAL A 272 0.85 -14.88 -0.99
C VAL A 272 -0.33 -15.48 -0.24
N THR A 273 -1.53 -15.43 -0.81
CA THR A 273 -2.76 -16.03 -0.25
C THR A 273 -3.32 -17.11 -1.19
N ALA A 274 -4.34 -17.85 -0.73
CA ALA A 274 -4.96 -18.92 -1.50
C ALA A 274 -5.52 -18.43 -2.85
N LEU A 275 -6.21 -17.29 -2.84
CA LEU A 275 -6.78 -16.65 -4.03
C LEU A 275 -6.37 -15.17 -4.11
N ALA A 276 -5.54 -14.84 -5.12
CA ALA A 276 -5.09 -13.48 -5.40
C ALA A 276 -5.94 -12.84 -6.51
N PHE A 277 -6.20 -11.53 -6.37
CA PHE A 277 -6.84 -10.77 -7.45
C PHE A 277 -5.97 -10.68 -8.69
N GLY A 278 -6.61 -10.73 -9.85
CA GLY A 278 -5.97 -10.60 -11.15
C GLY A 278 -5.33 -11.90 -11.67
N ARG A 279 -4.91 -12.80 -10.78
CA ARG A 279 -4.38 -14.12 -11.11
C ARG A 279 -5.46 -15.21 -11.01
N ASP A 280 -6.06 -15.36 -9.83
CA ASP A 280 -6.97 -16.46 -9.52
C ASP A 280 -8.43 -16.02 -9.54
N ARG A 281 -8.75 -14.88 -8.90
CA ARG A 281 -10.10 -14.33 -8.84
C ARG A 281 -10.23 -13.19 -9.82
N ARG A 282 -11.15 -13.37 -10.78
CA ARG A 282 -11.53 -12.37 -11.79
C ARG A 282 -13.04 -12.38 -11.95
N LEU A 283 -13.65 -11.22 -11.83
CA LEU A 283 -15.07 -11.03 -12.09
C LEU A 283 -15.27 -10.43 -13.50
N PRO A 284 -16.44 -10.59 -14.11
CA PRO A 284 -16.77 -9.81 -15.31
C PRO A 284 -16.72 -8.31 -14.98
N VAL A 285 -16.00 -7.54 -15.81
CA VAL A 285 -15.90 -6.07 -15.61
C VAL A 285 -17.26 -5.41 -15.77
N THR A 286 -18.03 -5.87 -16.75
CA THR A 286 -19.41 -5.44 -16.99
C THR A 286 -20.35 -6.47 -16.38
N ASN A 287 -20.79 -6.24 -15.15
CA ASN A 287 -21.62 -7.16 -14.41
C ASN A 287 -22.70 -6.42 -13.62
N ALA A 288 -23.95 -6.83 -13.81
CA ALA A 288 -25.11 -6.35 -13.04
C ALA A 288 -25.72 -7.41 -12.13
N PHE A 289 -25.11 -8.60 -12.06
CA PHE A 289 -25.54 -9.64 -11.13
C PHE A 289 -25.39 -9.16 -9.68
N ARG A 290 -26.37 -9.50 -8.86
CA ARG A 290 -26.40 -9.28 -7.40
C ARG A 290 -26.98 -10.54 -6.77
N GLU A 291 -26.29 -11.08 -5.78
CA GLU A 291 -26.80 -12.15 -4.92
C GLU A 291 -27.89 -11.66 -3.99
#